data_d6948d2d537fe497c6ad20a0c1ae7b2a
#
_entry.id   d6948d2d537fe497c6ad20a0c1ae7b2a
#
_cell.length_a   1.000
_cell.length_b   1.000
_cell.length_c   1.000
_cell.angle_alpha   90.00
_cell.angle_beta   90.00
_cell.angle_gamma   90.00
#
_symmetry.space_group_name_H-M   'P 1'
#
loop_
_entity.id
_entity.type
_entity.pdbx_description
1 polymer ?
#
loop_
_entity_poly.entity_id
_entity_poly.type
_entity_poly.pdbx_seq_one_letter_code
_entity_poly.pdbx_strand_id
1 'polypeptide(L)'
;DVNQIQAYLEISKKLKVVKLVTISNEFTSESKVSPVKIKVPKNISLLHFSWTYLITIGQLLLFKNDTNIEDEDQVEIMSEALHYFENPVSGISGYTKMKSGWKDVCEAIRAQKPMKASDDYLEEALLSWYEEEKDMALLLSRKLGVLVKSSTRTPASIKSDTTRIIKDHRISGLLSIKNAVSDIKISSDFERRLVSMSIKLTPPLDKGNKAKITWIIKQLENCNKKTPEDFGKLMSEIWIEADIK
;
A
#
# COMPACT_ATOMS: atom_id res chain seq x y z
N ASP A 1 18.26 -9.01 -14.07
CA ASP A 1 19.20 -8.76 -15.18
C ASP A 1 18.43 -8.61 -16.50
N VAL A 2 18.61 -7.46 -17.21
CA VAL A 2 17.96 -7.14 -18.49
C VAL A 2 18.28 -8.19 -19.55
N ASN A 3 19.54 -8.59 -19.64
CA ASN A 3 20.01 -9.52 -20.65
C ASN A 3 19.38 -10.92 -20.47
N GLN A 4 19.20 -11.34 -19.24
CA GLN A 4 18.57 -12.60 -18.91
C GLN A 4 17.09 -12.61 -19.32
N ILE A 5 16.35 -11.53 -19.01
CA ILE A 5 14.94 -11.42 -19.41
C ILE A 5 14.82 -11.35 -20.94
N GLN A 6 15.72 -10.63 -21.63
CA GLN A 6 15.74 -10.61 -23.10
C GLN A 6 15.97 -12.00 -23.70
N ALA A 7 16.89 -12.77 -23.15
CA ALA A 7 17.12 -14.14 -23.58
C ALA A 7 15.89 -15.02 -23.40
N TYR A 8 15.21 -14.92 -22.26
CA TYR A 8 13.97 -15.65 -22.02
C TYR A 8 12.82 -15.21 -22.95
N LEU A 9 12.72 -13.92 -23.28
CA LEU A 9 11.75 -13.44 -24.25
C LEU A 9 12.00 -14.02 -25.67
N GLU A 10 13.26 -14.13 -26.10
CA GLU A 10 13.60 -14.77 -27.38
C GLU A 10 13.28 -16.27 -27.41
N ILE A 11 13.57 -16.99 -26.31
CA ILE A 11 13.17 -18.40 -26.16
C ILE A 11 11.65 -18.52 -26.16
N SER A 12 10.95 -17.63 -25.45
CA SER A 12 9.49 -17.62 -25.35
C SER A 12 8.81 -17.46 -26.71
N LYS A 13 9.36 -16.65 -27.60
CA LYS A 13 8.89 -16.52 -28.99
C LYS A 13 8.93 -17.85 -29.73
N LYS A 14 10.05 -18.60 -29.60
CA LYS A 14 10.26 -19.89 -30.24
C LYS A 14 9.31 -20.96 -29.71
N LEU A 15 9.05 -20.94 -28.42
CA LEU A 15 8.19 -21.91 -27.73
C LEU A 15 6.70 -21.54 -27.77
N LYS A 16 6.31 -20.44 -28.44
CA LYS A 16 4.94 -19.92 -28.46
C LYS A 16 4.37 -19.66 -27.06
N VAL A 17 5.20 -19.31 -26.10
CA VAL A 17 4.79 -18.98 -24.73
C VAL A 17 4.05 -17.65 -24.73
N VAL A 18 2.92 -17.59 -24.04
CA VAL A 18 2.07 -16.38 -23.96
C VAL A 18 2.41 -15.52 -22.77
N LYS A 19 2.92 -16.12 -21.69
CA LYS A 19 3.23 -15.43 -20.44
C LYS A 19 4.64 -15.77 -19.97
N LEU A 20 5.43 -14.74 -19.64
CA LEU A 20 6.69 -14.86 -18.94
C LEU A 20 6.53 -14.24 -17.55
N VAL A 21 6.83 -15.03 -16.53
CA VAL A 21 6.75 -14.59 -15.14
C VAL A 21 8.17 -14.46 -14.59
N THR A 22 8.44 -13.33 -13.97
CA THR A 22 9.69 -13.09 -13.24
C THR A 22 9.39 -12.89 -11.77
N ILE A 23 10.28 -13.34 -10.89
CA ILE A 23 10.16 -13.17 -9.44
C ILE A 23 11.46 -12.54 -8.95
N SER A 24 11.34 -11.57 -8.03
CA SER A 24 12.51 -10.94 -7.43
C SER A 24 12.32 -10.69 -5.93
N ASN A 25 13.42 -10.31 -5.31
CA ASN A 25 13.48 -9.96 -3.88
C ASN A 25 13.05 -8.51 -3.61
N GLU A 26 12.60 -7.79 -4.63
CA GLU A 26 12.13 -6.43 -4.47
C GLU A 26 10.81 -6.41 -3.71
N PHE A 27 10.69 -5.44 -2.83
CA PHE A 27 9.47 -5.24 -2.06
C PHE A 27 8.46 -4.48 -2.92
N THR A 28 7.65 -5.18 -3.68
CA THR A 28 6.58 -4.58 -4.50
C THR A 28 5.27 -5.32 -4.29
N SER A 29 4.20 -4.58 -4.05
CA SER A 29 2.88 -5.15 -3.73
C SER A 29 2.07 -5.60 -4.93
N GLU A 30 2.31 -5.07 -6.08
CA GLU A 30 1.65 -5.46 -7.32
C GLU A 30 2.65 -5.46 -8.46
N SER A 31 2.78 -6.60 -9.06
CA SER A 31 3.69 -6.75 -10.16
C SER A 31 2.95 -6.96 -11.46
N LYS A 32 2.41 -5.92 -11.98
CA LYS A 32 1.97 -5.91 -13.37
C LYS A 32 3.03 -5.36 -14.30
N VAL A 33 4.03 -4.69 -13.75
CA VAL A 33 5.06 -4.01 -14.52
C VAL A 33 6.42 -4.52 -14.07
N SER A 34 7.20 -5.04 -15.01
CA SER A 34 8.60 -5.40 -14.74
C SER A 34 9.37 -4.14 -14.29
N PRO A 35 10.19 -4.23 -13.23
CA PRO A 35 11.03 -3.11 -12.78
C PRO A 35 12.06 -2.72 -13.82
N VAL A 36 12.23 -3.54 -14.84
CA VAL A 36 13.19 -3.34 -15.93
C VAL A 36 12.44 -2.92 -17.19
N LYS A 37 12.80 -1.77 -17.76
CA LYS A 37 12.23 -1.28 -19.03
C LYS A 37 12.77 -2.15 -20.19
N ILE A 38 11.95 -3.10 -20.64
CA ILE A 38 12.26 -3.99 -21.76
C ILE A 38 11.15 -3.92 -22.80
N LYS A 39 11.52 -3.99 -24.07
CA LYS A 39 10.55 -4.10 -25.16
C LYS A 39 10.00 -5.52 -25.21
N VAL A 40 8.77 -5.71 -24.77
CA VAL A 40 8.08 -7.00 -24.78
C VAL A 40 7.36 -7.20 -26.12
N PRO A 41 7.48 -8.37 -26.77
CA PRO A 41 6.71 -8.70 -27.97
C PRO A 41 5.20 -8.65 -27.70
N LYS A 42 4.41 -8.24 -28.70
CA LYS A 42 2.95 -8.04 -28.55
C LYS A 42 2.18 -9.30 -28.13
N ASN A 43 2.71 -10.47 -28.44
CA ASN A 43 2.10 -11.76 -28.14
C ASN A 43 2.53 -12.36 -26.81
N ILE A 44 3.42 -11.69 -26.06
CA ILE A 44 3.91 -12.16 -24.76
C ILE A 44 3.52 -11.15 -23.68
N SER A 45 2.96 -11.66 -22.59
CA SER A 45 2.71 -10.89 -21.38
C SER A 45 3.86 -11.12 -20.40
N LEU A 46 4.60 -10.05 -20.08
CA LEU A 46 5.61 -10.08 -19.02
C LEU A 46 4.98 -9.70 -17.71
N LEU A 47 4.97 -10.63 -16.77
CA LEU A 47 4.49 -10.42 -15.40
C LEU A 47 5.69 -10.47 -14.45
N HIS A 48 5.60 -9.68 -13.41
CA HIS A 48 6.63 -9.65 -12.37
C HIS A 48 6.01 -9.77 -11.00
N PHE A 49 6.55 -10.59 -10.10
CA PHE A 49 6.11 -10.75 -8.73
C PHE A 49 7.27 -10.57 -7.76
N SER A 50 7.00 -9.96 -6.62
CA SER A 50 7.93 -10.01 -5.49
C SER A 50 7.67 -11.27 -4.65
N TRP A 51 8.70 -11.78 -4.00
CA TRP A 51 8.53 -12.85 -3.02
C TRP A 51 7.59 -12.43 -1.89
N THR A 52 7.67 -11.18 -1.43
CA THR A 52 6.79 -10.65 -0.38
C THR A 52 5.32 -10.69 -0.80
N TYR A 53 5.02 -10.36 -2.07
CA TYR A 53 3.66 -10.47 -2.59
C TYR A 53 3.18 -11.91 -2.62
N LEU A 54 4.01 -12.85 -3.09
CA LEU A 54 3.67 -14.27 -3.14
C LEU A 54 3.44 -14.85 -1.75
N ILE A 55 4.29 -14.49 -0.77
CA ILE A 55 4.12 -14.87 0.63
C ILE A 55 2.77 -14.35 1.17
N THR A 56 2.45 -13.09 0.91
CA THR A 56 1.18 -12.48 1.35
C THR A 56 -0.02 -13.20 0.75
N ILE A 57 -0.01 -13.49 -0.55
CA ILE A 57 -1.09 -14.24 -1.21
C ILE A 57 -1.19 -15.65 -0.66
N GLY A 58 -0.06 -16.33 -0.46
CA GLY A 58 -0.04 -17.66 0.15
C GLY A 58 -0.65 -17.67 1.56
N GLN A 59 -0.30 -16.69 2.39
CA GLN A 59 -0.89 -16.55 3.72
C GLN A 59 -2.40 -16.27 3.67
N LEU A 60 -2.85 -15.43 2.75
CA LEU A 60 -4.28 -15.18 2.54
C LEU A 60 -5.03 -16.44 2.09
N LEU A 61 -4.42 -17.27 1.25
CA LEU A 61 -4.99 -18.54 0.82
C LEU A 61 -5.10 -19.57 1.95
N LEU A 62 -4.18 -19.54 2.92
CA LEU A 62 -4.23 -20.38 4.11
C LEU A 62 -5.20 -19.86 5.20
N PHE A 63 -5.73 -18.66 5.03
CA PHE A 63 -6.64 -18.07 6.00
C PHE A 63 -8.02 -18.74 5.92
N LYS A 64 -8.48 -19.32 7.02
CA LYS A 64 -9.61 -20.27 7.12
C LYS A 64 -10.92 -19.85 6.45
N ASN A 65 -11.19 -18.57 6.28
CA ASN A 65 -12.50 -18.09 5.83
C ASN A 65 -12.64 -17.96 4.32
N ASP A 66 -11.53 -18.00 3.57
CA ASP A 66 -11.54 -17.77 2.11
C ASP A 66 -10.75 -18.83 1.33
N THR A 67 -10.27 -19.88 1.99
CA THR A 67 -9.46 -20.90 1.30
C THR A 67 -10.34 -21.92 0.60
N ASN A 68 -10.20 -21.97 -0.72
CA ASN A 68 -10.70 -23.07 -1.54
C ASN A 68 -9.68 -24.23 -1.64
N ILE A 69 -8.72 -24.33 -0.72
CA ILE A 69 -7.77 -25.43 -0.69
C ILE A 69 -8.40 -26.54 0.15
N GLU A 70 -8.93 -27.54 -0.53
CA GLU A 70 -9.58 -28.70 0.10
C GLU A 70 -8.59 -29.79 0.49
N ASP A 71 -7.39 -29.79 -0.06
CA ASP A 71 -6.34 -30.79 0.13
C ASP A 71 -5.44 -30.39 1.32
N GLU A 72 -5.48 -31.20 2.38
CA GLU A 72 -4.70 -30.98 3.60
C GLU A 72 -3.19 -31.03 3.34
N ASP A 73 -2.73 -31.89 2.44
CA ASP A 73 -1.31 -31.99 2.08
C ASP A 73 -0.84 -30.70 1.40
N GLN A 74 -1.67 -30.10 0.54
CA GLN A 74 -1.36 -28.80 -0.08
C GLN A 74 -1.31 -27.67 0.93
N VAL A 75 -2.19 -27.69 1.93
CA VAL A 75 -2.17 -26.70 3.02
C VAL A 75 -0.88 -26.83 3.82
N GLU A 76 -0.47 -28.05 4.17
CA GLU A 76 0.77 -28.29 4.92
C GLU A 76 2.01 -27.88 4.13
N ILE A 77 2.14 -28.30 2.87
CA ILE A 77 3.25 -27.94 1.99
C ILE A 77 3.33 -26.41 1.81
N MET A 78 2.20 -25.75 1.62
CA MET A 78 2.16 -24.30 1.49
C MET A 78 2.56 -23.59 2.78
N SER A 79 2.11 -24.09 3.92
CA SER A 79 2.45 -23.57 5.25
C SER A 79 3.96 -23.65 5.51
N GLU A 80 4.56 -24.82 5.26
CA GLU A 80 5.99 -25.02 5.41
C GLU A 80 6.81 -24.16 4.45
N ALA A 81 6.39 -24.04 3.20
CA ALA A 81 7.04 -23.18 2.21
C ALA A 81 6.99 -21.70 2.63
N LEU A 82 5.85 -21.21 3.14
CA LEU A 82 5.72 -19.85 3.63
C LEU A 82 6.58 -19.60 4.86
N HIS A 83 6.62 -20.55 5.78
CA HIS A 83 7.48 -20.49 6.97
C HIS A 83 8.97 -20.40 6.58
N TYR A 84 9.40 -21.18 5.59
CA TYR A 84 10.76 -21.09 5.06
C TYR A 84 11.03 -19.72 4.43
N PHE A 85 10.13 -19.20 3.61
CA PHE A 85 10.31 -17.91 2.94
C PHE A 85 10.32 -16.73 3.92
N GLU A 86 9.65 -16.83 5.05
CA GLU A 86 9.68 -15.81 6.12
C GLU A 86 10.95 -15.89 6.97
N ASN A 87 11.67 -16.99 6.91
CA ASN A 87 12.92 -17.14 7.65
C ASN A 87 14.02 -16.29 7.00
N PRO A 88 14.83 -15.53 7.80
CA PRO A 88 15.95 -14.74 7.28
C PRO A 88 16.96 -15.56 6.44
N VAL A 89 17.05 -16.87 6.69
CA VAL A 89 17.93 -17.79 5.92
C VAL A 89 17.52 -17.87 4.45
N SER A 90 16.26 -17.64 4.11
CA SER A 90 15.80 -17.65 2.72
C SER A 90 16.41 -16.52 1.88
N GLY A 91 16.99 -15.51 2.51
CA GLY A 91 17.51 -14.33 1.83
C GLY A 91 16.43 -13.42 1.24
N ILE A 92 15.15 -13.72 1.49
CA ILE A 92 14.05 -12.84 1.10
C ILE A 92 14.06 -11.67 2.07
N SER A 93 14.52 -10.52 1.58
CA SER A 93 14.59 -9.31 2.39
C SER A 93 13.19 -8.73 2.60
N GLY A 94 12.86 -8.44 3.84
CA GLY A 94 11.81 -7.49 4.17
C GLY A 94 12.19 -6.10 3.66
N TYR A 95 11.68 -5.09 4.16
CA TYR A 95 11.75 -3.67 3.81
C TYR A 95 13.05 -3.18 3.16
N THR A 96 12.92 -2.52 2.02
CA THR A 96 13.99 -1.69 1.44
C THR A 96 14.08 -0.36 2.19
N LYS A 97 15.29 0.21 2.24
CA LYS A 97 15.49 1.57 2.78
C LYS A 97 14.83 2.58 1.84
N MET A 98 14.23 3.63 2.42
CA MET A 98 13.73 4.77 1.64
C MET A 98 14.84 5.35 0.75
N LYS A 99 14.47 5.76 -0.45
CA LYS A 99 15.39 6.39 -1.41
C LYS A 99 15.86 7.76 -0.89
N SER A 100 17.03 8.20 -1.37
CA SER A 100 17.66 9.45 -0.94
C SER A 100 16.80 10.70 -1.15
N GLY A 101 16.01 10.76 -2.22
CA GLY A 101 15.15 11.87 -2.55
C GLY A 101 14.18 12.28 -1.44
N TRP A 102 13.78 11.35 -0.57
CA TRP A 102 12.98 11.68 0.61
C TRP A 102 13.74 12.62 1.58
N LYS A 103 15.00 12.34 1.81
CA LYS A 103 15.87 13.17 2.64
C LYS A 103 16.06 14.56 2.02
N ASP A 104 16.28 14.62 0.71
CA ASP A 104 16.52 15.85 -0.02
C ASP A 104 15.29 16.77 -0.01
N VAL A 105 14.07 16.22 -0.12
CA VAL A 105 12.82 16.98 0.09
C VAL A 105 12.76 17.56 1.49
N CYS A 106 13.04 16.78 2.53
CA CYS A 106 13.04 17.25 3.90
C CYS A 106 14.08 18.36 4.13
N GLU A 107 15.25 18.25 3.53
CA GLU A 107 16.31 19.25 3.61
C GLU A 107 15.96 20.53 2.85
N ALA A 108 15.36 20.42 1.65
CA ALA A 108 14.90 21.57 0.88
C ALA A 108 13.85 22.38 1.64
N ILE A 109 12.86 21.70 2.24
CA ILE A 109 11.82 22.35 3.05
C ILE A 109 12.42 23.03 4.27
N ARG A 110 13.32 22.34 4.99
CA ARG A 110 14.00 22.90 6.15
C ARG A 110 14.82 24.15 5.82
N ALA A 111 15.51 24.12 4.67
CA ALA A 111 16.34 25.22 4.19
C ALA A 111 15.52 26.30 3.46
N GLN A 112 14.21 26.16 3.39
CA GLN A 112 13.30 27.04 2.64
C GLN A 112 13.73 27.24 1.17
N LYS A 113 14.33 26.23 0.57
CA LYS A 113 14.72 26.25 -0.84
C LYS A 113 13.49 26.06 -1.72
N PRO A 114 13.35 26.86 -2.80
CA PRO A 114 12.27 26.66 -3.75
C PRO A 114 12.46 25.32 -4.48
N MET A 115 11.43 24.49 -4.49
CA MET A 115 11.39 23.22 -5.20
C MET A 115 10.72 23.39 -6.56
N LYS A 116 11.24 22.73 -7.59
CA LYS A 116 10.67 22.72 -8.94
C LYS A 116 10.21 21.32 -9.29
N ALA A 117 9.14 21.20 -10.05
CA ALA A 117 8.62 19.90 -10.49
C ALA A 117 9.61 19.07 -11.34
N SER A 118 10.67 19.68 -11.84
CA SER A 118 11.74 19.05 -12.59
C SER A 118 12.89 18.53 -11.71
N ASP A 119 12.82 18.72 -10.40
CA ASP A 119 13.90 18.28 -9.49
C ASP A 119 13.80 16.76 -9.29
N ASP A 120 14.85 16.02 -9.65
CA ASP A 120 14.87 14.55 -9.64
C ASP A 120 14.57 13.95 -8.26
N TYR A 121 14.99 14.62 -7.19
CA TYR A 121 14.73 14.16 -5.83
C TYR A 121 13.24 14.14 -5.46
N LEU A 122 12.39 14.95 -6.13
CA LEU A 122 10.94 14.90 -5.93
C LEU A 122 10.35 13.62 -6.51
N GLU A 123 10.80 13.20 -7.68
CA GLU A 123 10.37 11.93 -8.27
C GLU A 123 10.80 10.75 -7.38
N GLU A 124 12.05 10.76 -6.91
CA GLU A 124 12.53 9.71 -5.99
C GLU A 124 11.73 9.68 -4.67
N ALA A 125 11.40 10.83 -4.11
CA ALA A 125 10.59 10.90 -2.90
C ALA A 125 9.16 10.38 -3.12
N LEU A 126 8.55 10.70 -4.26
CA LEU A 126 7.24 10.17 -4.64
C LEU A 126 7.27 8.67 -4.82
N LEU A 127 8.25 8.14 -5.54
CA LEU A 127 8.40 6.71 -5.74
C LEU A 127 8.60 5.98 -4.40
N SER A 128 9.42 6.54 -3.50
CA SER A 128 9.58 5.99 -2.15
C SER A 128 8.28 5.95 -1.38
N TRP A 129 7.48 7.03 -1.43
CA TRP A 129 6.18 7.05 -0.79
C TRP A 129 5.23 5.99 -1.36
N TYR A 130 5.21 5.82 -2.68
CA TYR A 130 4.33 4.84 -3.32
C TYR A 130 4.74 3.40 -2.99
N GLU A 131 6.03 3.14 -2.87
CA GLU A 131 6.54 1.86 -2.39
C GLU A 131 6.11 1.61 -0.94
N GLU A 132 6.34 2.55 -0.04
CA GLU A 132 5.93 2.45 1.37
C GLU A 132 4.41 2.28 1.55
N GLU A 133 3.61 2.98 0.75
CA GLU A 133 2.14 2.82 0.77
C GLU A 133 1.72 1.40 0.41
N LYS A 134 2.37 0.81 -0.58
CA LYS A 134 2.15 -0.58 -0.99
C LYS A 134 2.59 -1.57 0.08
N ASP A 135 3.74 -1.31 0.69
CA ASP A 135 4.28 -2.13 1.76
C ASP A 135 3.37 -2.14 2.99
N MET A 136 2.85 -0.97 3.35
CA MET A 136 1.85 -0.87 4.41
C MET A 136 0.58 -1.65 4.06
N ALA A 137 0.13 -1.61 2.81
CA ALA A 137 -1.03 -2.38 2.35
C ALA A 137 -0.78 -3.89 2.48
N LEU A 138 0.41 -4.37 2.10
CA LEU A 138 0.79 -5.79 2.23
C LEU A 138 0.84 -6.24 3.69
N LEU A 139 1.50 -5.47 4.54
CA LEU A 139 1.60 -5.78 5.97
C LEU A 139 0.23 -5.84 6.63
N LEU A 140 -0.63 -4.87 6.28
CA LEU A 140 -1.97 -4.83 6.81
C LEU A 140 -2.80 -6.01 6.29
N SER A 141 -2.63 -6.39 5.02
CA SER A 141 -3.25 -7.59 4.45
C SER A 141 -2.88 -8.84 5.24
N ARG A 142 -1.60 -9.02 5.54
CA ARG A 142 -1.10 -10.15 6.35
C ARG A 142 -1.69 -10.18 7.75
N LYS A 143 -1.78 -9.02 8.41
CA LYS A 143 -2.32 -8.91 9.77
C LYS A 143 -3.82 -9.13 9.83
N LEU A 144 -4.55 -8.69 8.83
CA LEU A 144 -6.01 -8.77 8.80
C LEU A 144 -6.53 -10.06 8.14
N GLY A 145 -5.68 -10.78 7.41
CA GLY A 145 -6.10 -11.92 6.61
C GLY A 145 -7.04 -11.58 5.45
N VAL A 146 -7.07 -10.31 5.03
CA VAL A 146 -7.87 -9.83 3.89
C VAL A 146 -7.03 -8.91 3.02
N LEU A 147 -7.29 -8.91 1.72
CA LEU A 147 -6.53 -8.08 0.79
C LEU A 147 -6.82 -6.60 1.03
N VAL A 148 -5.76 -5.85 1.36
CA VAL A 148 -5.76 -4.39 1.43
C VAL A 148 -5.10 -3.85 0.16
N LYS A 149 -5.71 -2.86 -0.46
CA LYS A 149 -5.20 -2.23 -1.68
C LYS A 149 -4.69 -0.83 -1.38
N SER A 150 -3.54 -0.50 -1.93
CA SER A 150 -3.03 0.89 -1.94
C SER A 150 -3.66 1.70 -3.07
N SER A 151 -3.47 3.02 -3.04
CA SER A 151 -3.96 3.92 -4.08
C SER A 151 -3.39 3.55 -5.45
N THR A 152 -4.25 3.57 -6.48
CA THR A 152 -3.78 3.46 -7.87
C THR A 152 -3.17 4.79 -8.31
N ARG A 153 -1.95 4.73 -8.83
CA ARG A 153 -1.22 5.92 -9.31
C ARG A 153 -1.30 6.04 -10.83
N THR A 154 -1.73 7.21 -11.27
CA THR A 154 -1.79 7.60 -12.69
C THR A 154 -0.85 8.78 -12.93
N PRO A 155 -0.45 9.08 -14.18
CA PRO A 155 0.36 10.27 -14.47
C PRO A 155 -0.25 11.56 -13.92
N ALA A 156 -1.59 11.67 -13.94
CA ALA A 156 -2.30 12.82 -13.39
C ALA A 156 -2.18 12.90 -11.86
N SER A 157 -2.31 11.78 -11.16
CA SER A 157 -2.15 11.75 -9.70
C SER A 157 -0.71 12.05 -9.29
N ILE A 158 0.29 11.55 -10.01
CA ILE A 158 1.70 11.85 -9.78
C ILE A 158 1.96 13.35 -9.90
N LYS A 159 1.46 14.00 -10.96
CA LYS A 159 1.57 15.45 -11.14
C LYS A 159 0.89 16.22 -10.01
N SER A 160 -0.27 15.77 -9.56
CA SER A 160 -0.99 16.36 -8.43
C SER A 160 -0.20 16.22 -7.13
N ASP A 161 0.36 15.04 -6.87
CA ASP A 161 1.15 14.78 -5.66
C ASP A 161 2.46 15.58 -5.66
N THR A 162 3.15 15.71 -6.80
CA THR A 162 4.31 16.61 -6.96
C THR A 162 3.93 18.04 -6.58
N THR A 163 2.81 18.53 -7.12
CA THR A 163 2.33 19.89 -6.82
C THR A 163 2.03 20.06 -5.33
N ARG A 164 1.46 19.04 -4.70
CA ARG A 164 1.12 19.05 -3.27
C ARG A 164 2.37 19.05 -2.38
N ILE A 165 3.41 18.29 -2.75
CA ILE A 165 4.69 18.35 -2.02
C ILE A 165 5.29 19.75 -2.11
N ILE A 166 5.28 20.36 -3.31
CA ILE A 166 5.88 21.69 -3.53
C ILE A 166 5.12 22.80 -2.77
N LYS A 167 3.78 22.77 -2.81
CA LYS A 167 2.96 23.85 -2.26
C LYS A 167 2.60 23.67 -0.79
N ASP A 168 2.22 22.45 -0.44
CA ASP A 168 1.61 22.14 0.85
C ASP A 168 2.56 21.38 1.77
N HIS A 169 3.75 21.00 1.27
CA HIS A 169 4.72 20.14 1.95
C HIS A 169 4.11 18.83 2.48
N ARG A 170 3.17 18.27 1.74
CA ARG A 170 2.39 17.08 2.15
C ARG A 170 2.24 16.07 1.04
N ILE A 171 2.15 14.81 1.45
CA ILE A 171 1.75 13.71 0.59
C ILE A 171 0.75 12.82 1.32
N SER A 172 -0.14 12.16 0.60
CA SER A 172 -1.11 11.25 1.19
C SER A 172 -1.44 10.09 0.27
N GLY A 173 -1.85 8.98 0.88
CA GLY A 173 -2.36 7.79 0.22
C GLY A 173 -3.59 7.23 0.92
N LEU A 174 -4.20 6.23 0.30
CA LEU A 174 -5.37 5.53 0.82
C LEU A 174 -5.11 4.03 0.82
N LEU A 175 -5.47 3.36 1.89
CA LEU A 175 -5.50 1.91 2.00
C LEU A 175 -6.96 1.47 2.04
N SER A 176 -7.39 0.79 0.99
CA SER A 176 -8.76 0.29 0.85
C SER A 176 -8.85 -1.15 1.32
N ILE A 177 -9.77 -1.41 2.25
CA ILE A 177 -10.05 -2.73 2.79
C ILE A 177 -11.44 -3.14 2.32
N LYS A 178 -11.56 -4.28 1.65
CA LYS A 178 -12.86 -4.79 1.21
C LYS A 178 -13.81 -4.97 2.40
N ASN A 179 -15.00 -4.45 2.28
CA ASN A 179 -16.06 -4.50 3.31
C ASN A 179 -15.74 -3.73 4.61
N ALA A 180 -14.71 -2.89 4.64
CA ALA A 180 -14.51 -1.97 5.74
C ALA A 180 -15.46 -0.77 5.66
N VAL A 181 -15.68 -0.13 6.80
CA VAL A 181 -16.56 1.04 6.92
C VAL A 181 -16.00 2.24 6.15
N SER A 182 -14.69 2.30 6.00
CA SER A 182 -13.98 3.38 5.31
C SER A 182 -12.55 2.96 4.94
N ASP A 183 -11.99 3.67 3.97
CA ASP A 183 -10.57 3.59 3.68
C ASP A 183 -9.74 4.23 4.81
N ILE A 184 -8.52 3.73 4.98
CA ILE A 184 -7.53 4.33 5.87
C ILE A 184 -6.72 5.33 5.06
N LYS A 185 -6.79 6.61 5.44
CA LYS A 185 -5.92 7.65 4.87
C LYS A 185 -4.63 7.70 5.65
N ILE A 186 -3.52 7.60 4.93
CA ILE A 186 -2.17 7.84 5.45
C ILE A 186 -1.65 9.14 4.86
N SER A 187 -0.93 9.94 5.64
CA SER A 187 -0.35 11.20 5.15
C SER A 187 0.92 11.54 5.88
N SER A 188 1.86 12.15 5.15
CA SER A 188 3.08 12.73 5.70
C SER A 188 3.06 14.24 5.49
N ASP A 189 3.35 14.97 6.57
CA ASP A 189 3.57 16.42 6.58
C ASP A 189 5.06 16.63 6.80
N PHE A 190 5.77 17.05 5.77
CA PHE A 190 7.22 17.22 5.81
C PHE A 190 7.65 18.41 6.68
N GLU A 191 6.84 19.46 6.71
CA GLU A 191 7.13 20.67 7.51
C GLU A 191 7.03 20.39 9.00
N ARG A 192 5.92 19.71 9.40
CA ARG A 192 5.69 19.31 10.79
C ARG A 192 6.42 18.04 11.20
N ARG A 193 7.00 17.31 10.24
CA ARG A 193 7.63 15.99 10.41
C ARG A 193 6.69 14.99 11.07
N LEU A 194 5.45 14.99 10.63
CA LEU A 194 4.39 14.14 11.16
C LEU A 194 3.94 13.16 10.09
N VAL A 195 3.80 11.90 10.50
CA VAL A 195 3.02 10.91 9.76
C VAL A 195 1.72 10.69 10.50
N SER A 196 0.60 10.79 9.81
CA SER A 196 -0.71 10.59 10.39
C SER A 196 -1.47 9.49 9.65
N MET A 197 -2.27 8.76 10.41
CA MET A 197 -3.21 7.79 9.90
C MET A 197 -4.59 8.16 10.40
N SER A 198 -5.57 8.18 9.50
CA SER A 198 -6.94 8.57 9.84
C SER A 198 -7.95 7.71 9.11
N ILE A 199 -9.09 7.49 9.76
CA ILE A 199 -10.25 6.82 9.20
C ILE A 199 -11.40 7.81 9.23
N LYS A 200 -12.03 8.04 8.07
CA LYS A 200 -13.19 8.89 7.98
C LYS A 200 -14.46 8.03 8.08
N LEU A 201 -15.15 8.11 9.21
CA LEU A 201 -16.44 7.45 9.38
C LEU A 201 -17.54 8.30 8.74
N THR A 202 -18.22 7.75 7.75
CA THR A 202 -19.34 8.43 7.07
C THR A 202 -20.63 7.71 7.45
N PRO A 203 -21.46 8.31 8.32
CA PRO A 203 -22.72 7.71 8.71
C PRO A 203 -23.70 7.66 7.53
N PRO A 204 -24.71 6.77 7.55
CA PRO A 204 -25.74 6.71 6.52
C PRO A 204 -26.44 8.05 6.31
N LEU A 205 -26.51 8.51 5.06
CA LEU A 205 -27.04 9.84 4.72
C LEU A 205 -28.55 9.94 4.92
N ASP A 206 -29.26 8.81 4.79
CA ASP A 206 -30.73 8.68 4.91
C ASP A 206 -31.26 8.69 6.36
N LYS A 207 -30.38 8.75 7.34
CA LYS A 207 -30.73 8.70 8.76
C LYS A 207 -30.74 10.10 9.40
N GLY A 208 -31.62 10.29 10.40
CA GLY A 208 -31.63 11.49 11.23
C GLY A 208 -30.37 11.61 12.11
N ASN A 209 -30.07 12.81 12.60
CA ASN A 209 -28.82 13.09 13.33
C ASN A 209 -28.59 12.18 14.54
N LYS A 210 -29.66 11.90 15.32
CA LYS A 210 -29.56 10.98 16.47
C LYS A 210 -29.12 9.57 16.06
N ALA A 211 -29.64 9.03 14.95
CA ALA A 211 -29.28 7.73 14.44
C ALA A 211 -27.84 7.72 13.87
N LYS A 212 -27.41 8.81 13.23
CA LYS A 212 -26.04 8.99 12.75
C LYS A 212 -25.03 8.97 13.90
N ILE A 213 -25.32 9.69 14.98
CA ILE A 213 -24.51 9.72 16.19
C ILE A 213 -24.42 8.32 16.82
N THR A 214 -25.55 7.65 17.00
CA THR A 214 -25.57 6.30 17.55
C THR A 214 -24.76 5.32 16.69
N TRP A 215 -24.81 5.48 15.37
CA TRP A 215 -24.03 4.67 14.45
C TRP A 215 -22.52 4.91 14.63
N ILE A 216 -22.08 6.18 14.72
CA ILE A 216 -20.68 6.55 14.95
C ILE A 216 -20.20 5.97 16.29
N ILE A 217 -20.99 6.14 17.36
CA ILE A 217 -20.67 5.60 18.70
C ILE A 217 -20.42 4.09 18.62
N LYS A 218 -21.32 3.35 17.97
CA LYS A 218 -21.18 1.90 17.79
C LYS A 218 -19.89 1.50 17.02
N GLN A 219 -19.50 2.28 16.02
CA GLN A 219 -18.25 2.00 15.29
C GLN A 219 -17.03 2.22 16.20
N LEU A 220 -17.08 3.22 17.07
CA LEU A 220 -15.97 3.60 17.95
C LEU A 220 -15.90 2.75 19.22
N GLU A 221 -16.99 2.24 19.74
CA GLU A 221 -17.04 1.35 20.94
C GLU A 221 -16.14 0.12 20.79
N ASN A 222 -15.99 -0.40 19.57
CA ASN A 222 -15.11 -1.52 19.29
C ASN A 222 -13.63 -1.12 19.15
N CYS A 223 -13.33 0.17 18.96
CA CYS A 223 -11.98 0.65 18.70
C CYS A 223 -11.21 0.98 19.98
N ASN A 224 -11.88 1.35 21.07
CA ASN A 224 -11.20 1.80 22.27
C ASN A 224 -11.87 1.30 23.56
N LYS A 225 -11.45 0.14 24.02
CA LYS A 225 -11.91 -0.43 25.31
C LYS A 225 -11.23 0.20 26.53
N LYS A 226 -10.29 1.15 26.35
CA LYS A 226 -9.37 1.57 27.41
C LYS A 226 -9.67 2.94 28.04
N THR A 227 -10.42 3.85 27.39
CA THR A 227 -10.62 5.20 27.94
C THR A 227 -12.00 5.78 27.63
N PRO A 228 -13.01 5.56 28.52
CA PRO A 228 -14.33 6.19 28.41
C PRO A 228 -14.29 7.73 28.43
N GLU A 229 -13.31 8.33 29.13
CA GLU A 229 -13.16 9.79 29.28
C GLU A 229 -12.68 10.49 28.02
N ASP A 230 -11.75 9.85 27.27
CA ASP A 230 -11.31 10.38 25.98
C ASP A 230 -12.40 10.32 24.92
N PHE A 231 -13.36 9.42 25.09
CA PHE A 231 -14.51 9.27 24.22
C PHE A 231 -15.46 10.47 24.31
N GLY A 232 -15.63 11.04 25.49
CA GLY A 232 -16.44 12.24 25.71
C GLY A 232 -15.84 13.48 25.03
N LYS A 233 -14.52 13.63 25.06
CA LYS A 233 -13.81 14.70 24.34
C LYS A 233 -13.89 14.52 22.84
N LEU A 234 -13.64 13.31 22.33
CA LEU A 234 -13.75 13.00 20.91
C LEU A 234 -15.17 13.26 20.39
N MET A 235 -16.19 12.94 21.16
CA MET A 235 -17.58 13.20 20.81
C MET A 235 -17.92 14.69 20.78
N SER A 236 -17.34 15.50 21.65
CA SER A 236 -17.52 16.96 21.61
C SER A 236 -16.90 17.59 20.37
N GLU A 237 -15.74 17.11 19.94
CA GLU A 237 -15.06 17.54 18.71
C GLU A 237 -15.84 17.12 17.44
N ILE A 238 -16.41 15.91 17.42
CA ILE A 238 -17.26 15.44 16.31
C ILE A 238 -18.55 16.27 16.23
N TRP A 239 -19.13 16.69 17.35
CA TRP A 239 -20.30 17.56 17.40
C TRP A 239 -20.04 18.95 16.82
N ILE A 240 -18.89 19.52 17.10
CA ILE A 240 -18.50 20.85 16.58
C ILE A 240 -18.36 20.82 15.05
N GLU A 241 -17.79 19.78 14.48
CA GLU A 241 -17.70 19.64 13.01
C GLU A 241 -19.04 19.31 12.33
N ALA A 242 -19.97 18.68 13.00
CA ALA A 242 -21.28 18.36 12.44
C ALA A 242 -22.24 19.58 12.41
N ASP A 243 -22.06 20.52 13.33
CA ASP A 243 -22.87 21.75 13.37
C ASP A 243 -22.39 22.85 12.39
N ILE A 244 -21.19 22.72 11.84
CA ILE A 244 -20.57 23.68 10.89
C ILE A 244 -20.86 23.31 9.41
N LYS A 245 -21.50 22.19 9.15
CA LYS A 245 -21.91 21.73 7.81
C LYS A 245 -23.39 21.40 7.74
#